data_8cc6c5318ea9809c58a6f817f219ce87
#
_entry.id   8cc6c5318ea9809c58a6f817f219ce87
#
_cell.length_a   1.000
_cell.length_b   1.000
_cell.length_c   1.000
_cell.angle_alpha   90.00
_cell.angle_beta   90.00
_cell.angle_gamma   90.00
#
_symmetry.space_group_name_H-M   'P 1'
#
loop_
_entity.id
_entity.type
_entity.pdbx_description
1 polymer ?
#
loop_
_entity_poly.entity_id
_entity_poly.type
_entity_poly.pdbx_seq_one_letter_code
_entity_poly.pdbx_strand_id
1 'polypeptide(L)'
;MKKTLSLLLTFLLVLSLWLPALAEGEQKELIFWTRINDTFEEEIAAFEALHPDVKVTRVGVGSSYDDLVTKYIAAAVSGELPHVGLLSQRYGIPQIYDAGVLVPIEKFMSEEEQNDIMAAYWERYTYNGERVAVPFQSSMPVLYVNEALLAEAGVDVPTTWEEVQQAAAKLTKDTDGDGVTDVFGFNIPDDAPWYVNALVREAGGEIIHEDGTVSVDIPQMVSVLRDIQQMAAAGSMPSNQHGTAKDDFKNGAVAMLFNSCAGNKSIAKGVEDKFEYALVTFPAIDGNVSAPIGGNALGIFKSDAETEALSWEFVQFMTSSDAVSGFTMDKGYLPIKYSFMETDFVKARLADSFWAATFDQVQHLQGQRVNPVDATIWSELNDILSEIESDPGADVEKLVRNMQREVDDFLLDY
;
A
#
# COMPACT_ATOMS: atom_id res chain seq x y z
N MET A 1 -62.95 28.93 -35.08
CA MET A 1 -62.11 27.89 -34.44
C MET A 1 -60.74 27.70 -35.05
N LYS A 2 -60.50 27.99 -36.34
CA LYS A 2 -59.13 27.79 -36.99
C LYS A 2 -58.13 28.91 -36.76
N LYS A 3 -58.53 30.12 -36.33
CA LYS A 3 -57.60 31.25 -36.06
C LYS A 3 -57.09 31.29 -34.63
N THR A 4 -57.77 30.71 -33.66
CA THR A 4 -57.32 30.63 -32.26
C THR A 4 -56.32 29.49 -32.01
N LEU A 5 -56.33 28.48 -32.85
CA LEU A 5 -55.37 27.35 -32.74
C LEU A 5 -53.99 27.75 -33.29
N SER A 6 -53.90 28.66 -34.25
CA SER A 6 -52.66 29.16 -34.84
C SER A 6 -51.88 30.07 -33.90
N LEU A 7 -52.58 30.84 -33.02
CA LEU A 7 -51.91 31.72 -32.05
C LEU A 7 -51.36 30.94 -30.85
N LEU A 8 -52.00 29.82 -30.45
CA LEU A 8 -51.46 28.96 -29.36
C LEU A 8 -50.21 28.18 -29.80
N LEU A 9 -50.13 27.71 -31.06
CA LEU A 9 -48.94 27.05 -31.59
C LEU A 9 -47.73 27.99 -31.72
N THR A 10 -47.99 29.26 -32.04
CA THR A 10 -46.91 30.25 -32.17
C THR A 10 -46.37 30.68 -30.80
N PHE A 11 -47.19 30.68 -29.76
CA PHE A 11 -46.77 30.99 -28.40
C PHE A 11 -45.98 29.85 -27.74
N LEU A 12 -46.29 28.59 -28.07
CA LEU A 12 -45.53 27.42 -27.62
C LEU A 12 -44.16 27.30 -28.34
N LEU A 13 -44.03 27.76 -29.58
CA LEU A 13 -42.75 27.78 -30.32
C LEU A 13 -41.83 28.91 -29.87
N VAL A 14 -42.33 29.99 -29.29
CA VAL A 14 -41.51 31.12 -28.78
C VAL A 14 -41.03 30.85 -27.36
N LEU A 15 -41.75 30.03 -26.56
CA LEU A 15 -41.30 29.59 -25.22
C LEU A 15 -40.20 28.54 -25.25
N SER A 16 -40.05 27.80 -26.36
CA SER A 16 -38.97 26.80 -26.52
C SER A 16 -37.62 27.39 -26.93
N LEU A 17 -37.54 28.69 -27.20
CA LEU A 17 -36.32 29.40 -27.59
C LEU A 17 -35.65 30.17 -26.44
N TRP A 18 -36.19 30.08 -25.21
CA TRP A 18 -35.61 30.69 -24.03
C TRP A 18 -35.22 29.63 -22.98
N LEU A 19 -34.75 28.46 -23.39
CA LEU A 19 -33.79 27.75 -22.56
C LEU A 19 -32.47 28.53 -22.72
N PRO A 20 -31.89 29.06 -21.63
CA PRO A 20 -30.53 29.51 -21.72
C PRO A 20 -29.75 28.27 -22.19
N ALA A 21 -29.09 28.34 -23.35
CA ALA A 21 -27.96 27.48 -23.61
C ALA A 21 -27.07 27.70 -22.37
N LEU A 22 -27.03 26.70 -21.48
CA LEU A 22 -25.93 26.58 -20.55
C LEU A 22 -24.73 26.68 -21.50
N ALA A 23 -24.03 27.81 -21.49
CA ALA A 23 -22.71 27.88 -22.09
C ALA A 23 -21.97 26.67 -21.48
N GLU A 24 -21.64 25.68 -22.28
CA GLU A 24 -20.62 24.72 -21.94
C GLU A 24 -19.39 25.59 -21.65
N GLY A 25 -19.25 26.01 -20.40
CA GLY A 25 -18.02 26.60 -19.91
C GLY A 25 -16.93 25.58 -20.20
N GLU A 26 -15.81 26.02 -20.62
CA GLU A 26 -14.64 25.18 -20.85
C GLU A 26 -14.43 24.35 -19.58
N GLN A 27 -14.60 23.01 -19.70
CA GLN A 27 -14.55 22.10 -18.57
C GLN A 27 -13.10 22.08 -18.05
N LYS A 28 -12.91 22.34 -16.76
CA LYS A 28 -11.58 22.28 -16.12
C LYS A 28 -11.08 20.86 -16.12
N GLU A 29 -9.87 20.64 -16.59
CA GLU A 29 -9.27 19.31 -16.58
C GLU A 29 -8.36 19.13 -15.37
N LEU A 30 -8.54 18.02 -14.65
CA LEU A 30 -7.67 17.55 -13.57
C LEU A 30 -6.98 16.24 -13.98
N ILE A 31 -5.66 16.28 -14.17
CA ILE A 31 -4.88 15.10 -14.58
C ILE A 31 -4.42 14.34 -13.33
N PHE A 32 -4.84 13.07 -13.22
CA PHE A 32 -4.51 12.18 -12.10
C PHE A 32 -3.68 10.99 -12.55
N TRP A 33 -2.41 10.88 -12.11
CA TRP A 33 -1.54 9.75 -12.44
C TRP A 33 -1.60 8.66 -11.40
N THR A 34 -1.81 7.42 -11.90
CA THR A 34 -1.92 6.20 -11.12
C THR A 34 -1.11 5.07 -11.76
N ARG A 35 -1.01 3.91 -11.10
CA ARG A 35 -0.61 2.69 -11.82
C ARG A 35 -1.71 2.26 -12.79
N ILE A 36 -1.35 1.51 -13.82
CA ILE A 36 -2.30 1.05 -14.86
C ILE A 36 -3.45 0.24 -14.25
N ASN A 37 -3.15 -0.61 -13.27
CA ASN A 37 -4.11 -1.51 -12.63
C ASN A 37 -4.93 -0.86 -11.50
N ASP A 38 -4.61 0.36 -11.10
CA ASP A 38 -5.39 1.09 -10.10
C ASP A 38 -6.64 1.67 -10.76
N THR A 39 -7.81 1.28 -10.27
CA THR A 39 -9.10 1.75 -10.77
C THR A 39 -9.74 2.69 -9.77
N PHE A 40 -10.14 3.86 -10.23
CA PHE A 40 -10.77 4.92 -9.44
C PHE A 40 -12.01 5.47 -10.16
N GLU A 41 -12.65 4.66 -11.00
CA GLU A 41 -13.78 5.10 -11.82
C GLU A 41 -14.97 5.56 -10.97
N GLU A 42 -15.25 4.87 -9.87
CA GLU A 42 -16.36 5.19 -8.97
C GLU A 42 -16.07 6.47 -8.19
N GLU A 43 -14.86 6.60 -7.65
CA GLU A 43 -14.39 7.78 -6.93
C GLU A 43 -14.38 9.02 -7.84
N ILE A 44 -13.86 8.87 -9.04
CA ILE A 44 -13.81 9.96 -10.04
C ILE A 44 -15.24 10.37 -10.43
N ALA A 45 -16.12 9.42 -10.74
CA ALA A 45 -17.49 9.74 -11.09
C ALA A 45 -18.24 10.43 -9.95
N ALA A 46 -17.99 10.05 -8.70
CA ALA A 46 -18.59 10.68 -7.53
C ALA A 46 -18.07 12.12 -7.33
N PHE A 47 -16.76 12.35 -7.55
CA PHE A 47 -16.19 13.70 -7.51
C PHE A 47 -16.75 14.59 -8.63
N GLU A 48 -16.78 14.12 -9.87
CA GLU A 48 -17.31 14.85 -11.03
C GLU A 48 -18.82 15.17 -10.86
N ALA A 49 -19.57 14.32 -10.17
CA ALA A 49 -20.98 14.61 -9.85
C ALA A 49 -21.16 15.82 -8.90
N LEU A 50 -20.18 16.05 -8.02
CA LEU A 50 -20.14 17.22 -7.12
C LEU A 50 -19.56 18.45 -7.82
N HIS A 51 -18.75 18.27 -8.86
CA HIS A 51 -18.03 19.29 -9.62
C HIS A 51 -18.33 19.16 -11.13
N PRO A 52 -19.53 19.51 -11.61
CA PRO A 52 -19.95 19.23 -12.98
C PRO A 52 -19.17 20.04 -14.05
N ASP A 53 -18.44 21.07 -13.65
CA ASP A 53 -17.52 21.84 -14.46
C ASP A 53 -16.10 21.28 -14.53
N VAL A 54 -15.85 20.14 -13.85
CA VAL A 54 -14.53 19.49 -13.79
C VAL A 54 -14.56 18.14 -14.52
N LYS A 55 -13.49 17.85 -15.22
CA LYS A 55 -13.20 16.52 -15.79
C LYS A 55 -11.91 15.98 -15.18
N VAL A 56 -11.98 14.81 -14.53
CA VAL A 56 -10.79 14.13 -14.02
C VAL A 56 -10.32 13.12 -15.07
N THR A 57 -9.11 13.35 -15.60
CA THR A 57 -8.45 12.45 -16.55
C THR A 57 -7.45 11.57 -15.80
N ARG A 58 -7.83 10.32 -15.51
CA ARG A 58 -6.91 9.34 -14.93
C ARG A 58 -5.96 8.80 -15.99
N VAL A 59 -4.68 8.84 -15.72
CA VAL A 59 -3.62 8.30 -16.59
C VAL A 59 -2.85 7.21 -15.85
N GLY A 60 -2.94 5.98 -16.34
CA GLY A 60 -2.12 4.86 -15.86
C GLY A 60 -0.75 4.91 -16.52
N VAL A 61 0.30 5.27 -15.77
CA VAL A 61 1.64 5.54 -16.33
C VAL A 61 2.64 4.41 -16.15
N GLY A 62 2.26 3.32 -15.50
CA GLY A 62 3.09 2.14 -15.31
C GLY A 62 2.39 1.08 -14.47
N SER A 63 2.98 -0.10 -14.36
CA SER A 63 2.41 -1.22 -13.59
C SER A 63 2.88 -1.26 -12.12
N SER A 64 4.00 -0.62 -11.84
CA SER A 64 4.65 -0.56 -10.54
C SER A 64 4.75 0.87 -10.00
N TYR A 65 5.12 1.01 -8.73
CA TYR A 65 5.49 2.32 -8.17
C TYR A 65 6.81 2.84 -8.71
N ASP A 66 7.72 1.96 -9.13
CA ASP A 66 9.01 2.31 -9.75
C ASP A 66 8.80 3.02 -11.09
N ASP A 67 7.84 2.52 -11.87
CA ASP A 67 7.41 3.17 -13.11
C ASP A 67 6.89 4.58 -12.83
N LEU A 68 6.08 4.76 -11.76
CA LEU A 68 5.56 6.06 -11.35
C LEU A 68 6.68 7.02 -10.99
N VAL A 69 7.63 6.62 -10.13
CA VAL A 69 8.77 7.45 -9.74
C VAL A 69 9.58 7.87 -10.97
N THR A 70 9.93 6.91 -11.84
CA THR A 70 10.66 7.17 -13.08
C THR A 70 9.92 8.18 -13.97
N LYS A 71 8.60 8.04 -14.08
CA LYS A 71 7.76 8.95 -14.88
C LYS A 71 7.68 10.35 -14.28
N TYR A 72 7.57 10.49 -12.94
CA TYR A 72 7.58 11.80 -12.30
C TYR A 72 8.90 12.54 -12.52
N ILE A 73 10.05 11.85 -12.41
CA ILE A 73 11.35 12.45 -12.66
C ILE A 73 11.49 12.89 -14.13
N ALA A 74 11.04 12.06 -15.06
CA ALA A 74 11.03 12.42 -16.49
C ALA A 74 10.11 13.62 -16.77
N ALA A 75 8.91 13.62 -16.16
CA ALA A 75 7.95 14.71 -16.30
C ALA A 75 8.43 16.02 -15.65
N ALA A 76 9.21 15.94 -14.58
CA ALA A 76 9.85 17.11 -13.98
C ALA A 76 10.79 17.83 -14.97
N VAL A 77 11.45 17.07 -15.84
CA VAL A 77 12.35 17.61 -16.86
C VAL A 77 11.59 18.13 -18.08
N SER A 78 10.53 17.41 -18.53
CA SER A 78 9.74 17.80 -19.71
C SER A 78 8.72 18.92 -19.43
N GLY A 79 8.33 19.09 -18.17
CA GLY A 79 7.27 20.01 -17.77
C GLY A 79 5.85 19.44 -17.92
N GLU A 80 5.70 18.16 -18.23
CA GLU A 80 4.39 17.49 -18.43
C GLU A 80 3.96 16.74 -17.15
N LEU A 81 3.85 17.47 -16.04
CA LEU A 81 3.47 16.92 -14.74
C LEU A 81 1.95 16.64 -14.67
N PRO A 82 1.52 15.62 -13.87
CA PRO A 82 0.12 15.54 -13.48
C PRO A 82 -0.24 16.67 -12.50
N HIS A 83 -1.53 16.85 -12.23
CA HIS A 83 -1.99 17.75 -11.16
C HIS A 83 -2.00 17.02 -9.81
N VAL A 84 -2.46 15.76 -9.80
CA VAL A 84 -2.41 14.87 -8.63
C VAL A 84 -1.77 13.55 -9.04
N GLY A 85 -1.05 12.91 -8.14
CA GLY A 85 -0.45 11.61 -8.40
C GLY A 85 -0.29 10.74 -7.16
N LEU A 86 -0.30 9.43 -7.38
CA LEU A 86 0.00 8.46 -6.31
C LEU A 86 1.49 8.45 -6.01
N LEU A 87 1.85 8.64 -4.76
CA LEU A 87 3.21 8.51 -4.25
C LEU A 87 3.34 7.22 -3.44
N SER A 88 4.40 6.47 -3.72
CA SER A 88 4.68 5.21 -3.02
C SER A 88 5.07 5.45 -1.57
N GLN A 89 4.65 4.55 -0.69
CA GLN A 89 5.20 4.47 0.65
C GLN A 89 6.60 3.81 0.68
N ARG A 90 7.04 3.16 -0.40
CA ARG A 90 8.30 2.39 -0.42
C ARG A 90 9.52 3.29 -0.58
N TYR A 91 9.55 4.10 -1.65
CA TYR A 91 10.66 4.99 -2.01
C TYR A 91 10.24 6.03 -3.07
N GLY A 92 11.17 6.90 -3.44
CA GLY A 92 11.00 7.88 -4.52
C GLY A 92 10.55 9.26 -4.07
N ILE A 93 10.08 9.42 -2.83
CA ILE A 93 9.67 10.73 -2.30
C ILE A 93 10.82 11.74 -2.30
N PRO A 94 12.04 11.42 -1.79
CA PRO A 94 13.16 12.35 -1.84
C PRO A 94 13.46 12.81 -3.27
N GLN A 95 13.56 11.89 -4.21
CA GLN A 95 13.90 12.20 -5.61
C GLN A 95 12.86 13.11 -6.27
N ILE A 96 11.56 12.87 -6.01
CA ILE A 96 10.47 13.69 -6.55
C ILE A 96 10.45 15.07 -5.87
N TYR A 97 10.71 15.11 -4.55
CA TYR A 97 10.80 16.36 -3.79
C TYR A 97 11.97 17.21 -4.26
N ASP A 98 13.16 16.61 -4.41
CA ASP A 98 14.39 17.31 -4.84
C ASP A 98 14.31 17.79 -6.29
N ALA A 99 13.48 17.16 -7.12
CA ALA A 99 13.10 17.69 -8.43
C ALA A 99 12.28 18.98 -8.33
N GLY A 100 11.83 19.36 -7.13
CA GLY A 100 11.16 20.63 -6.86
C GLY A 100 9.74 20.74 -7.41
N VAL A 101 9.06 19.63 -7.68
CA VAL A 101 7.77 19.57 -8.36
C VAL A 101 6.56 19.36 -7.45
N LEU A 102 6.76 19.00 -6.19
CA LEU A 102 5.68 18.81 -5.22
C LEU A 102 5.27 20.13 -4.56
N VAL A 103 4.00 20.22 -4.20
CA VAL A 103 3.44 21.31 -3.39
C VAL A 103 3.31 20.84 -1.96
N PRO A 104 3.93 21.52 -0.96
CA PRO A 104 3.75 21.18 0.45
C PRO A 104 2.28 21.23 0.87
N ILE A 105 1.84 20.23 1.63
CA ILE A 105 0.44 20.07 2.04
C ILE A 105 0.00 21.16 3.02
N GLU A 106 0.93 21.70 3.81
CA GLU A 106 0.68 22.84 4.72
C GLU A 106 0.13 24.08 4.01
N LYS A 107 0.31 24.18 2.69
CA LYS A 107 -0.30 25.25 1.89
C LYS A 107 -1.83 25.21 1.93
N PHE A 108 -2.43 24.04 2.10
CA PHE A 108 -3.86 23.82 1.94
C PHE A 108 -4.52 23.31 3.22
N MET A 109 -3.84 22.49 3.99
CA MET A 109 -4.36 21.72 5.12
C MET A 109 -4.09 22.44 6.43
N SER A 110 -5.14 22.72 7.20
CA SER A 110 -5.01 23.31 8.53
C SER A 110 -4.27 22.40 9.50
N GLU A 111 -3.71 22.96 10.58
CA GLU A 111 -3.05 22.17 11.63
C GLU A 111 -4.02 21.18 12.29
N GLU A 112 -5.30 21.54 12.46
CA GLU A 112 -6.34 20.66 13.00
C GLU A 112 -6.57 19.44 12.11
N GLU A 113 -6.72 19.63 10.80
CA GLU A 113 -6.86 18.54 9.83
C GLU A 113 -5.62 17.65 9.77
N GLN A 114 -4.42 18.24 9.85
CA GLN A 114 -3.17 17.50 9.88
C GLN A 114 -3.05 16.63 11.16
N ASN A 115 -3.51 17.13 12.29
CA ASN A 115 -3.49 16.42 13.57
C ASN A 115 -4.56 15.32 13.66
N ASP A 116 -5.59 15.36 12.82
CA ASP A 116 -6.57 14.27 12.69
C ASP A 116 -6.00 13.05 11.94
N ILE A 117 -4.98 13.22 11.11
CA ILE A 117 -4.28 12.08 10.50
C ILE A 117 -3.35 11.46 11.53
N MET A 118 -3.39 10.13 11.65
CA MET A 118 -2.56 9.37 12.59
C MET A 118 -1.07 9.65 12.36
N ALA A 119 -0.36 10.01 13.43
CA ALA A 119 1.02 10.52 13.37
C ALA A 119 1.99 9.61 12.59
N ALA A 120 1.84 8.28 12.74
CA ALA A 120 2.67 7.30 12.07
C ALA A 120 2.66 7.41 10.53
N TYR A 121 1.54 7.86 9.94
CA TYR A 121 1.48 8.04 8.48
C TYR A 121 2.32 9.22 8.00
N TRP A 122 2.43 10.29 8.81
CA TRP A 122 3.20 11.46 8.41
C TRP A 122 4.70 11.20 8.31
N GLU A 123 5.25 10.30 9.11
CA GLU A 123 6.69 9.99 9.08
C GLU A 123 7.15 9.59 7.68
N ARG A 124 6.31 8.85 6.92
CA ARG A 124 6.64 8.40 5.57
C ARG A 124 6.44 9.46 4.49
N TYR A 125 5.60 10.46 4.76
CA TYR A 125 5.28 11.50 3.79
C TYR A 125 5.76 12.89 4.21
N THR A 126 6.72 12.93 5.14
CA THR A 126 7.44 14.14 5.54
C THR A 126 8.90 14.01 5.12
N TYR A 127 9.37 14.97 4.35
CA TYR A 127 10.78 15.04 3.93
C TYR A 127 11.29 16.47 4.07
N ASN A 128 12.51 16.64 4.61
CA ASN A 128 13.10 17.94 4.94
C ASN A 128 12.19 18.84 5.81
N GLY A 129 11.35 18.25 6.66
CA GLY A 129 10.43 18.95 7.56
C GLY A 129 9.13 19.40 6.89
N GLU A 130 8.91 19.13 5.60
CA GLU A 130 7.68 19.44 4.87
C GLU A 130 6.85 18.18 4.61
N ARG A 131 5.53 18.26 4.77
CA ARG A 131 4.58 17.20 4.39
C ARG A 131 4.29 17.31 2.90
N VAL A 132 4.69 16.30 2.15
CA VAL A 132 4.72 16.35 0.67
C VAL A 132 3.55 15.63 0.00
N ALA A 133 2.75 14.89 0.78
CA ALA A 133 1.57 14.17 0.29
C ALA A 133 0.61 13.86 1.42
N VAL A 134 -0.68 13.68 1.10
CA VAL A 134 -1.69 13.20 2.06
C VAL A 134 -1.74 11.68 2.01
N PRO A 135 -1.51 10.97 3.13
CA PRO A 135 -1.73 9.53 3.20
C PRO A 135 -3.09 9.14 2.64
N PHE A 136 -3.19 8.06 1.88
CA PHE A 136 -4.44 7.72 1.19
C PHE A 136 -4.85 6.26 1.41
N GLN A 137 -4.46 5.36 0.52
CA GLN A 137 -4.74 3.93 0.66
C GLN A 137 -3.72 3.31 1.60
N SER A 138 -4.06 3.19 2.86
CA SER A 138 -3.17 2.62 3.87
C SER A 138 -3.40 1.14 4.03
N SER A 139 -2.32 0.40 4.25
CA SER A 139 -2.35 -1.02 4.55
C SER A 139 -1.25 -1.40 5.53
N MET A 140 -1.26 -2.64 6.01
CA MET A 140 -0.22 -3.21 6.85
C MET A 140 0.00 -4.68 6.52
N PRO A 141 1.15 -5.25 6.84
CA PRO A 141 1.38 -6.68 6.71
C PRO A 141 0.55 -7.45 7.75
N VAL A 142 0.04 -8.59 7.33
CA VAL A 142 -0.74 -9.52 8.15
C VAL A 142 -0.38 -10.95 7.74
N LEU A 143 -0.77 -11.93 8.57
CA LEU A 143 -0.63 -13.34 8.26
C LEU A 143 -1.99 -13.94 7.88
N TYR A 144 -2.08 -14.53 6.70
CA TYR A 144 -3.20 -15.35 6.25
C TYR A 144 -2.90 -16.81 6.56
N VAL A 145 -3.85 -17.54 7.14
CA VAL A 145 -3.70 -18.95 7.49
C VAL A 145 -4.83 -19.78 6.91
N ASN A 146 -4.50 -20.94 6.34
CA ASN A 146 -5.49 -21.93 5.90
C ASN A 146 -5.90 -22.76 7.13
N GLU A 147 -7.10 -22.47 7.67
CA GLU A 147 -7.59 -23.12 8.91
C GLU A 147 -7.76 -24.63 8.77
N ALA A 148 -8.10 -25.11 7.59
CA ALA A 148 -8.26 -26.55 7.36
C ALA A 148 -6.91 -27.29 7.46
N LEU A 149 -5.83 -26.74 6.89
CA LEU A 149 -4.49 -27.33 6.98
C LEU A 149 -3.93 -27.26 8.40
N LEU A 150 -4.16 -26.16 9.13
CA LEU A 150 -3.76 -26.03 10.54
C LEU A 150 -4.48 -27.08 11.40
N ALA A 151 -5.81 -27.21 11.25
CA ALA A 151 -6.63 -28.16 12.00
C ALA A 151 -6.22 -29.61 11.70
N GLU A 152 -5.97 -29.97 10.44
CA GLU A 152 -5.51 -31.29 10.04
C GLU A 152 -4.16 -31.67 10.69
N ALA A 153 -3.24 -30.69 10.78
CA ALA A 153 -1.92 -30.89 11.38
C ALA A 153 -1.92 -30.78 12.92
N GLY A 154 -3.05 -30.39 13.54
CA GLY A 154 -3.13 -30.10 14.97
C GLY A 154 -2.23 -28.94 15.39
N VAL A 155 -2.17 -27.89 14.56
CA VAL A 155 -1.39 -26.67 14.78
C VAL A 155 -2.35 -25.54 15.14
N ASP A 156 -2.08 -24.86 16.24
CA ASP A 156 -2.80 -23.64 16.61
C ASP A 156 -2.38 -22.49 15.69
N VAL A 157 -3.24 -21.46 15.58
CA VAL A 157 -2.93 -20.25 14.82
C VAL A 157 -1.72 -19.56 15.45
N PRO A 158 -0.62 -19.36 14.69
CA PRO A 158 0.60 -18.78 15.25
C PRO A 158 0.43 -17.26 15.52
N THR A 159 1.02 -16.81 16.60
CA THR A 159 1.01 -15.42 17.06
C THR A 159 2.41 -14.82 17.13
N THR A 160 3.45 -15.65 17.10
CA THR A 160 4.85 -15.26 17.11
C THR A 160 5.58 -15.78 15.87
N TRP A 161 6.68 -15.11 15.51
CA TRP A 161 7.50 -15.54 14.38
C TRP A 161 8.08 -16.94 14.58
N GLU A 162 8.47 -17.29 15.80
CA GLU A 162 8.93 -18.64 16.13
C GLU A 162 7.82 -19.69 15.91
N GLU A 163 6.57 -19.38 16.30
CA GLU A 163 5.43 -20.26 16.06
C GLU A 163 5.13 -20.40 14.56
N VAL A 164 5.30 -19.34 13.75
CA VAL A 164 5.17 -19.42 12.28
C VAL A 164 6.19 -20.41 11.70
N GLN A 165 7.45 -20.31 12.12
CA GLN A 165 8.51 -21.24 11.65
C GLN A 165 8.21 -22.70 12.04
N GLN A 166 7.80 -22.95 13.29
CA GLN A 166 7.43 -24.27 13.78
C GLN A 166 6.18 -24.82 13.08
N ALA A 167 5.18 -23.98 12.86
CA ALA A 167 3.98 -24.33 12.12
C ALA A 167 4.32 -24.67 10.65
N ALA A 168 5.14 -23.83 10.00
CA ALA A 168 5.56 -24.05 8.62
C ALA A 168 6.21 -25.43 8.42
N ALA A 169 7.12 -25.82 9.34
CA ALA A 169 7.75 -27.13 9.27
C ALA A 169 6.76 -28.30 9.41
N LYS A 170 5.70 -28.15 10.24
CA LYS A 170 4.66 -29.20 10.44
C LYS A 170 3.64 -29.27 9.30
N LEU A 171 3.37 -28.13 8.66
CA LEU A 171 2.35 -27.99 7.60
C LEU A 171 2.88 -28.39 6.22
N THR A 172 4.21 -28.44 6.05
CA THR A 172 4.84 -28.85 4.80
C THR A 172 4.61 -30.34 4.53
N LYS A 173 4.10 -30.67 3.34
CA LYS A 173 3.69 -32.02 2.97
C LYS A 173 4.07 -32.38 1.53
N ASP A 174 4.54 -33.60 1.38
CA ASP A 174 4.51 -34.37 0.14
C ASP A 174 3.30 -35.32 0.28
N THR A 175 2.24 -35.06 -0.48
CA THR A 175 0.94 -35.73 -0.29
C THR A 175 0.81 -37.03 -1.08
N ASP A 176 1.61 -37.20 -2.13
CA ASP A 176 1.59 -38.41 -2.99
C ASP A 176 2.84 -39.30 -2.84
N GLY A 177 3.85 -38.83 -2.09
CA GLY A 177 5.05 -39.56 -1.75
C GLY A 177 6.08 -39.66 -2.88
N ASP A 178 6.04 -38.75 -3.83
CA ASP A 178 6.97 -38.69 -4.97
C ASP A 178 8.30 -37.99 -4.64
N GLY A 179 8.41 -37.36 -3.47
CA GLY A 179 9.57 -36.66 -2.98
C GLY A 179 9.56 -35.18 -3.33
N VAL A 180 8.48 -34.67 -3.92
CA VAL A 180 8.26 -33.26 -4.20
C VAL A 180 7.25 -32.68 -3.19
N THR A 181 7.51 -31.47 -2.69
CA THR A 181 6.58 -30.81 -1.77
C THR A 181 5.36 -30.30 -2.52
N ASP A 182 4.16 -30.77 -2.16
CA ASP A 182 2.87 -30.34 -2.71
C ASP A 182 2.29 -29.14 -1.93
N VAL A 183 2.53 -29.11 -0.62
CA VAL A 183 2.06 -28.04 0.26
C VAL A 183 3.25 -27.51 1.05
N PHE A 184 3.56 -26.24 0.84
CA PHE A 184 4.53 -25.52 1.64
C PHE A 184 3.84 -24.90 2.87
N GLY A 185 4.54 -24.93 4.01
CA GLY A 185 3.98 -24.39 5.25
C GLY A 185 3.84 -22.88 5.26
N PHE A 186 4.74 -22.16 4.55
CA PHE A 186 4.76 -20.70 4.55
C PHE A 186 5.31 -20.14 3.24
N ASN A 187 4.88 -18.93 2.84
CA ASN A 187 5.53 -18.15 1.78
C ASN A 187 5.34 -16.65 1.98
N ILE A 188 6.17 -15.86 1.30
CA ILE A 188 6.17 -14.40 1.25
C ILE A 188 5.98 -13.97 -0.22
N PRO A 189 5.13 -12.96 -0.55
CA PRO A 189 4.94 -12.51 -1.94
C PRO A 189 6.05 -11.57 -2.45
N ASP A 190 5.95 -11.12 -3.70
CA ASP A 190 6.95 -10.35 -4.47
C ASP A 190 7.49 -9.09 -3.78
N ASP A 191 6.78 -8.54 -2.80
CA ASP A 191 7.24 -7.43 -1.98
C ASP A 191 7.93 -7.91 -0.68
N ALA A 192 8.65 -9.03 -0.76
CA ALA A 192 9.37 -9.66 0.34
C ALA A 192 10.22 -8.70 1.20
N PRO A 193 10.97 -7.73 0.66
CA PRO A 193 11.68 -6.75 1.49
C PRO A 193 10.81 -5.98 2.49
N TRP A 194 9.54 -5.74 2.16
CA TRP A 194 8.62 -5.07 3.09
C TRP A 194 8.33 -5.93 4.33
N TYR A 195 8.12 -7.23 4.14
CA TYR A 195 7.88 -8.16 5.25
C TYR A 195 9.15 -8.43 6.04
N VAL A 196 10.33 -8.49 5.38
CA VAL A 196 11.63 -8.56 6.07
C VAL A 196 11.82 -7.35 6.97
N ASN A 197 11.59 -6.14 6.46
CA ASN A 197 11.66 -4.92 7.26
C ASN A 197 10.66 -4.92 8.41
N ALA A 198 9.46 -5.48 8.19
CA ALA A 198 8.47 -5.66 9.27
C ALA A 198 9.01 -6.57 10.38
N LEU A 199 9.55 -7.74 10.03
CA LEU A 199 10.15 -8.68 11.00
C LEU A 199 11.36 -8.07 11.72
N VAL A 200 12.21 -7.33 11.01
CA VAL A 200 13.35 -6.62 11.62
C VAL A 200 12.87 -5.63 12.70
N ARG A 201 11.79 -4.89 12.42
CA ARG A 201 11.19 -3.95 13.38
C ARG A 201 10.54 -4.69 14.56
N GLU A 202 9.83 -5.81 14.32
CA GLU A 202 9.32 -6.68 15.39
C GLU A 202 10.45 -7.19 16.28
N ALA A 203 11.62 -7.47 15.72
CA ALA A 203 12.82 -7.81 16.47
C ALA A 203 13.50 -6.62 17.19
N GLY A 204 12.89 -5.43 17.13
CA GLY A 204 13.43 -4.20 17.75
C GLY A 204 14.56 -3.54 16.97
N GLY A 205 14.70 -3.88 15.66
CA GLY A 205 15.67 -3.23 14.77
C GLY A 205 15.15 -1.90 14.22
N GLU A 206 16.03 -0.91 14.15
CA GLU A 206 15.77 0.39 13.50
C GLU A 206 16.79 0.57 12.37
N ILE A 207 16.29 0.73 11.14
CA ILE A 207 17.13 0.85 9.93
C ILE A 207 17.47 2.32 9.65
N ILE A 208 16.47 3.21 9.73
CA ILE A 208 16.63 4.65 9.51
C ILE A 208 16.41 5.35 10.82
N HIS A 209 17.49 5.90 11.39
CA HIS A 209 17.49 6.55 12.70
C HIS A 209 16.94 7.99 12.64
N GLU A 210 16.63 8.52 13.82
CA GLU A 210 16.06 9.87 13.96
C GLU A 210 17.00 10.98 13.45
N ASP A 211 18.30 10.76 13.53
CA ASP A 211 19.34 11.67 13.04
C ASP A 211 19.59 11.54 11.52
N GLY A 212 18.86 10.67 10.83
CA GLY A 212 18.98 10.39 9.41
C GLY A 212 20.06 9.35 9.05
N THR A 213 20.81 8.83 10.03
CA THR A 213 21.75 7.74 9.79
C THR A 213 21.03 6.44 9.43
N VAL A 214 21.67 5.58 8.66
CA VAL A 214 21.09 4.32 8.18
C VAL A 214 21.98 3.15 8.60
N SER A 215 21.38 2.16 9.24
CA SER A 215 22.06 0.97 9.75
C SER A 215 21.32 -0.29 9.31
N VAL A 216 21.80 -0.97 8.29
CA VAL A 216 21.27 -2.27 7.85
C VAL A 216 22.08 -3.45 8.39
N ASP A 217 23.37 -3.25 8.72
CA ASP A 217 24.23 -4.26 9.37
C ASP A 217 23.94 -4.31 10.89
N ILE A 218 22.76 -4.80 11.23
CA ILE A 218 22.28 -4.96 12.60
C ILE A 218 21.93 -6.43 12.89
N PRO A 219 22.05 -6.87 14.16
CA PRO A 219 21.79 -8.26 14.52
C PRO A 219 20.38 -8.75 14.14
N GLN A 220 19.38 -7.88 14.20
CA GLN A 220 17.99 -8.19 13.85
C GLN A 220 17.85 -8.54 12.36
N MET A 221 18.50 -7.78 11.47
CA MET A 221 18.50 -8.06 10.03
C MET A 221 19.13 -9.43 9.76
N VAL A 222 20.29 -9.70 10.35
CA VAL A 222 20.99 -10.98 10.21
C VAL A 222 20.12 -12.13 10.74
N SER A 223 19.47 -11.96 11.89
CA SER A 223 18.61 -12.99 12.47
C SER A 223 17.43 -13.35 11.58
N VAL A 224 16.68 -12.33 11.12
CA VAL A 224 15.51 -12.52 10.26
C VAL A 224 15.87 -13.19 8.93
N LEU A 225 16.96 -12.75 8.29
CA LEU A 225 17.41 -13.36 7.03
C LEU A 225 17.90 -14.80 7.21
N ARG A 226 18.51 -15.13 8.35
CA ARG A 226 18.86 -16.53 8.69
C ARG A 226 17.64 -17.41 8.90
N ASP A 227 16.61 -16.91 9.55
CA ASP A 227 15.36 -17.65 9.74
C ASP A 227 14.74 -18.01 8.37
N ILE A 228 14.68 -17.03 7.44
CA ILE A 228 14.20 -17.25 6.07
C ILE A 228 15.09 -18.29 5.35
N GLN A 229 16.40 -18.14 5.42
CA GLN A 229 17.35 -19.12 4.85
C GLN A 229 17.09 -20.52 5.39
N GLN A 230 16.90 -20.68 6.70
CA GLN A 230 16.64 -21.98 7.33
C GLN A 230 15.29 -22.57 6.89
N MET A 231 14.25 -21.75 6.75
CA MET A 231 12.93 -22.20 6.27
C MET A 231 13.01 -22.68 4.81
N ALA A 232 13.72 -21.97 3.95
CA ALA A 232 13.97 -22.38 2.56
C ALA A 232 14.81 -23.67 2.51
N ALA A 233 15.90 -23.74 3.27
CA ALA A 233 16.77 -24.90 3.35
C ALA A 233 16.05 -26.16 3.89
N ALA A 234 15.11 -25.98 4.82
CA ALA A 234 14.28 -27.06 5.36
C ALA A 234 13.13 -27.46 4.42
N GLY A 235 12.92 -26.73 3.32
CA GLY A 235 11.83 -26.94 2.38
C GLY A 235 10.44 -26.56 2.93
N SER A 236 10.38 -25.82 4.04
CA SER A 236 9.11 -25.34 4.60
C SER A 236 8.60 -24.05 3.93
N MET A 237 9.46 -23.38 3.16
CA MET A 237 9.17 -22.26 2.28
C MET A 237 9.74 -22.57 0.88
N PRO A 238 9.02 -22.29 -0.22
CA PRO A 238 9.54 -22.51 -1.56
C PRO A 238 10.60 -21.46 -1.91
N SER A 239 11.74 -21.91 -2.46
CA SER A 239 12.83 -21.00 -2.82
C SER A 239 12.47 -20.17 -4.05
N ASN A 240 12.62 -18.85 -3.97
CA ASN A 240 12.44 -17.89 -5.07
C ASN A 240 11.06 -17.96 -5.79
N GLN A 241 9.99 -18.35 -5.07
CA GLN A 241 8.65 -18.44 -5.61
C GLN A 241 7.70 -17.35 -5.05
N HIS A 242 8.22 -16.16 -4.86
CA HIS A 242 7.47 -15.01 -4.35
C HIS A 242 6.33 -14.58 -5.29
N GLY A 243 6.56 -14.64 -6.61
CA GLY A 243 5.61 -14.21 -7.64
C GLY A 243 4.32 -15.04 -7.69
N THR A 244 4.36 -16.30 -7.24
CA THR A 244 3.19 -17.20 -7.22
C THR A 244 2.57 -17.33 -5.83
N ALA A 245 3.20 -16.83 -4.78
CA ALA A 245 2.83 -17.06 -3.39
C ALA A 245 1.33 -16.83 -3.08
N LYS A 246 0.76 -15.76 -3.63
CA LYS A 246 -0.67 -15.43 -3.44
C LYS A 246 -1.59 -16.44 -4.13
N ASP A 247 -1.24 -16.90 -5.31
CA ASP A 247 -2.03 -17.87 -6.05
C ASP A 247 -1.84 -19.28 -5.48
N ASP A 248 -0.65 -19.62 -4.99
CA ASP A 248 -0.37 -20.87 -4.31
C ASP A 248 -1.18 -20.96 -3.00
N PHE A 249 -1.27 -19.88 -2.23
CA PHE A 249 -2.16 -19.84 -1.06
C PHE A 249 -3.64 -20.04 -1.46
N LYS A 250 -4.15 -19.32 -2.46
CA LYS A 250 -5.53 -19.44 -2.94
C LYS A 250 -5.85 -20.86 -3.46
N ASN A 251 -4.84 -21.59 -3.89
CA ASN A 251 -4.98 -22.97 -4.38
C ASN A 251 -4.71 -24.02 -3.30
N GLY A 252 -4.33 -23.62 -2.07
CA GLY A 252 -4.04 -24.53 -0.97
C GLY A 252 -2.66 -25.16 -1.04
N ALA A 253 -1.77 -24.73 -1.95
CA ALA A 253 -0.39 -25.18 -2.05
C ALA A 253 0.55 -24.47 -1.05
N VAL A 254 0.08 -23.43 -0.38
CA VAL A 254 0.75 -22.73 0.73
C VAL A 254 -0.23 -22.63 1.90
N ALA A 255 0.20 -23.04 3.09
CA ALA A 255 -0.65 -23.08 4.27
C ALA A 255 -0.75 -21.73 5.00
N MET A 256 0.35 -20.96 5.01
CA MET A 256 0.43 -19.64 5.64
C MET A 256 1.12 -18.66 4.69
N LEU A 257 0.58 -17.46 4.58
CA LEU A 257 1.05 -16.44 3.65
C LEU A 257 1.17 -15.09 4.36
N PHE A 258 2.33 -14.45 4.29
CA PHE A 258 2.35 -13.01 4.51
C PHE A 258 1.68 -12.30 3.34
N ASN A 259 0.85 -11.33 3.63
CA ASN A 259 0.30 -10.45 2.60
C ASN A 259 -0.16 -9.14 3.24
N SER A 260 -0.43 -8.15 2.40
CA SER A 260 -1.10 -6.91 2.82
C SER A 260 -2.55 -7.21 3.24
N CYS A 261 -3.04 -6.51 4.26
CA CYS A 261 -4.46 -6.52 4.61
C CYS A 261 -5.35 -6.08 3.42
N ALA A 262 -4.87 -5.17 2.57
CA ALA A 262 -5.55 -4.76 1.34
C ALA A 262 -5.73 -5.90 0.31
N GLY A 263 -5.01 -7.02 0.47
CA GLY A 263 -5.16 -8.21 -0.35
C GLY A 263 -6.39 -9.05 -0.03
N ASN A 264 -7.07 -8.79 1.11
CA ASN A 264 -8.13 -9.67 1.65
C ASN A 264 -9.24 -9.97 0.64
N LYS A 265 -9.76 -8.97 -0.06
CA LYS A 265 -10.83 -9.16 -1.06
C LYS A 265 -10.40 -10.12 -2.19
N SER A 266 -9.13 -10.03 -2.63
CA SER A 266 -8.56 -10.92 -3.64
C SER A 266 -8.33 -12.34 -3.11
N ILE A 267 -7.87 -12.47 -1.87
CA ILE A 267 -7.71 -13.77 -1.22
C ILE A 267 -9.08 -14.42 -1.02
N ALA A 268 -10.04 -13.71 -0.42
CA ALA A 268 -11.40 -14.22 -0.21
C ALA A 268 -12.02 -14.78 -1.50
N LYS A 269 -11.94 -14.01 -2.59
CA LYS A 269 -12.43 -14.44 -3.91
C LYS A 269 -11.67 -15.67 -4.45
N GLY A 270 -10.37 -15.76 -4.19
CA GLY A 270 -9.53 -16.84 -4.71
C GLY A 270 -9.68 -18.16 -3.97
N VAL A 271 -10.09 -18.13 -2.69
CA VAL A 271 -10.32 -19.32 -1.85
C VAL A 271 -11.78 -19.74 -1.77
N GLU A 272 -12.71 -18.95 -2.37
CA GLU A 272 -14.15 -19.23 -2.35
C GLU A 272 -14.43 -20.72 -2.67
N ASP A 273 -15.22 -21.37 -1.85
CA ASP A 273 -15.57 -22.80 -1.96
C ASP A 273 -14.40 -23.82 -1.84
N LYS A 274 -13.17 -23.37 -1.56
CA LYS A 274 -12.02 -24.29 -1.42
C LYS A 274 -11.71 -24.62 0.03
N PHE A 275 -11.55 -23.61 0.88
CA PHE A 275 -11.24 -23.74 2.31
C PHE A 275 -11.55 -22.45 3.08
N GLU A 276 -11.73 -22.61 4.39
CA GLU A 276 -11.82 -21.47 5.31
C GLU A 276 -10.42 -20.96 5.63
N TYR A 277 -10.28 -19.63 5.74
CA TYR A 277 -9.03 -18.97 6.12
C TYR A 277 -9.27 -17.94 7.21
N ALA A 278 -8.28 -17.71 8.03
CA ALA A 278 -8.25 -16.59 8.94
C ALA A 278 -7.17 -15.58 8.51
N LEU A 279 -7.44 -14.31 8.81
CA LEU A 279 -6.46 -13.25 8.81
C LEU A 279 -6.13 -12.94 10.27
N VAL A 280 -4.85 -12.96 10.60
CA VAL A 280 -4.35 -12.68 11.94
C VAL A 280 -3.32 -11.57 11.90
N THR A 281 -3.05 -10.96 13.05
CA THR A 281 -2.03 -9.93 13.19
C THR A 281 -0.67 -10.41 12.72
N PHE A 282 0.19 -9.51 12.30
CA PHE A 282 1.57 -9.84 11.97
C PHE A 282 2.26 -10.45 13.20
N PRO A 283 3.06 -11.53 13.04
CA PRO A 283 3.57 -12.27 14.18
C PRO A 283 4.60 -11.47 14.98
N ALA A 284 4.44 -11.46 16.29
CA ALA A 284 5.34 -10.77 17.22
C ALA A 284 6.73 -11.44 17.31
N ILE A 285 7.77 -10.64 17.59
CA ILE A 285 9.11 -11.12 17.97
C ILE A 285 9.44 -10.53 19.36
N ASP A 286 9.85 -11.38 20.30
CA ASP A 286 10.19 -10.99 21.68
C ASP A 286 9.08 -10.17 22.38
N GLY A 287 7.82 -10.37 21.99
CA GLY A 287 6.66 -9.68 22.54
C GLY A 287 6.46 -8.26 22.00
N ASN A 288 7.28 -7.81 21.05
CA ASN A 288 7.04 -6.56 20.34
C ASN A 288 5.94 -6.78 19.30
N VAL A 289 5.10 -5.77 19.14
CA VAL A 289 4.10 -5.68 18.09
C VAL A 289 4.33 -4.37 17.34
N SER A 290 4.69 -4.47 16.10
CA SER A 290 4.91 -3.35 15.19
C SER A 290 4.07 -3.55 13.94
N ALA A 291 3.51 -2.49 13.42
CA ALA A 291 2.77 -2.54 12.16
C ALA A 291 3.36 -1.50 11.21
N PRO A 292 4.32 -1.89 10.35
CA PRO A 292 4.84 -0.98 9.36
C PRO A 292 3.76 -0.63 8.35
N ILE A 293 3.71 0.64 7.98
CA ILE A 293 2.71 1.18 7.08
C ILE A 293 3.01 0.75 5.65
N GLY A 294 2.00 0.27 4.94
CA GLY A 294 1.96 0.06 3.51
C GLY A 294 0.99 1.01 2.81
N GLY A 295 0.97 0.96 1.47
CA GLY A 295 0.02 1.71 0.67
C GLY A 295 0.62 2.89 -0.10
N ASN A 296 -0.13 3.99 -0.19
CA ASN A 296 0.27 5.17 -0.95
C ASN A 296 -0.32 6.46 -0.37
N ALA A 297 0.11 7.59 -0.94
CA ALA A 297 -0.40 8.91 -0.66
C ALA A 297 -0.77 9.64 -1.95
N LEU A 298 -1.51 10.72 -1.82
CA LEU A 298 -1.83 11.64 -2.91
C LEU A 298 -0.94 12.88 -2.79
N GLY A 299 -0.05 13.06 -3.77
CA GLY A 299 0.77 14.25 -3.93
C GLY A 299 0.14 15.25 -4.89
N ILE A 300 0.27 16.55 -4.60
CA ILE A 300 -0.12 17.65 -5.50
C ILE A 300 1.14 18.15 -6.19
N PHE A 301 1.08 18.25 -7.51
CA PHE A 301 2.19 18.74 -8.32
C PHE A 301 2.01 20.21 -8.65
N LYS A 302 3.13 20.93 -8.76
CA LYS A 302 3.14 22.37 -9.05
C LYS A 302 2.47 22.68 -10.38
N SER A 303 1.53 23.63 -10.35
CA SER A 303 0.80 24.15 -11.48
C SER A 303 0.41 25.60 -11.21
N ASP A 304 -0.60 26.14 -11.91
CA ASP A 304 -1.18 27.42 -11.54
C ASP A 304 -2.04 27.31 -10.26
N ALA A 305 -2.29 28.43 -9.61
CA ALA A 305 -2.95 28.46 -8.31
C ALA A 305 -4.40 27.94 -8.34
N GLU A 306 -5.12 28.05 -9.46
CA GLU A 306 -6.48 27.54 -9.61
C GLU A 306 -6.46 26.02 -9.72
N THR A 307 -5.57 25.47 -10.51
CA THR A 307 -5.36 24.02 -10.68
C THR A 307 -4.86 23.37 -9.39
N GLU A 308 -3.95 24.01 -8.66
CA GLU A 308 -3.51 23.49 -7.34
C GLU A 308 -4.65 23.49 -6.31
N ALA A 309 -5.52 24.52 -6.31
CA ALA A 309 -6.70 24.55 -5.43
C ALA A 309 -7.70 23.43 -5.79
N LEU A 310 -7.97 23.22 -7.08
CA LEU A 310 -8.82 22.13 -7.56
C LEU A 310 -8.22 20.75 -7.22
N SER A 311 -6.90 20.60 -7.34
CA SER A 311 -6.18 19.40 -6.94
C SER A 311 -6.35 19.09 -5.46
N TRP A 312 -6.35 20.14 -4.62
CA TRP A 312 -6.61 20.00 -3.21
C TRP A 312 -8.06 19.56 -2.92
N GLU A 313 -9.06 20.13 -3.60
CA GLU A 313 -10.47 19.71 -3.47
C GLU A 313 -10.63 18.22 -3.81
N PHE A 314 -9.95 17.75 -4.86
CA PHE A 314 -9.93 16.33 -5.22
C PHE A 314 -9.27 15.46 -4.16
N VAL A 315 -8.11 15.86 -3.64
CA VAL A 315 -7.41 15.15 -2.56
C VAL A 315 -8.26 15.08 -1.28
N GLN A 316 -8.91 16.20 -0.90
CA GLN A 316 -9.84 16.25 0.24
C GLN A 316 -11.01 15.28 0.04
N PHE A 317 -11.61 15.24 -1.15
CA PHE A 317 -12.68 14.33 -1.48
C PHE A 317 -12.22 12.86 -1.34
N MET A 318 -11.10 12.50 -1.98
CA MET A 318 -10.55 11.13 -1.97
C MET A 318 -10.22 10.64 -0.56
N THR A 319 -9.88 11.52 0.36
CA THR A 319 -9.54 11.23 1.76
C THR A 319 -10.66 11.57 2.75
N SER A 320 -11.86 11.92 2.25
CA SER A 320 -13.05 12.17 3.07
C SER A 320 -13.60 10.89 3.70
N SER A 321 -14.35 11.03 4.79
CA SER A 321 -15.00 9.88 5.44
C SER A 321 -15.95 9.14 4.52
N ASP A 322 -16.66 9.86 3.64
CA ASP A 322 -17.60 9.26 2.69
C ASP A 322 -16.88 8.44 1.62
N ALA A 323 -15.80 8.98 1.03
CA ALA A 323 -14.99 8.26 0.05
C ALA A 323 -14.25 7.07 0.68
N VAL A 324 -13.69 7.24 1.90
CA VAL A 324 -13.01 6.15 2.61
C VAL A 324 -13.97 5.03 2.95
N SER A 325 -15.18 5.35 3.45
CA SER A 325 -16.20 4.33 3.78
C SER A 325 -16.81 3.66 2.56
N GLY A 326 -17.05 4.42 1.49
CA GLY A 326 -17.72 3.91 0.29
C GLY A 326 -16.79 3.15 -0.67
N PHE A 327 -15.49 3.48 -0.71
CA PHE A 327 -14.59 2.95 -1.72
C PHE A 327 -13.31 2.33 -1.14
N THR A 328 -12.62 3.05 -0.25
CA THR A 328 -11.28 2.67 0.21
C THR A 328 -11.31 1.42 1.09
N MET A 329 -12.19 1.38 2.08
CA MET A 329 -12.30 0.24 2.98
C MET A 329 -12.90 -1.00 2.29
N ASP A 330 -13.79 -0.84 1.34
CA ASP A 330 -14.31 -1.97 0.56
C ASP A 330 -13.21 -2.69 -0.27
N LYS A 331 -12.11 -1.99 -0.55
CA LYS A 331 -10.91 -2.57 -1.17
C LYS A 331 -9.96 -3.21 -0.14
N GLY A 332 -10.26 -3.14 1.16
CA GLY A 332 -9.45 -3.70 2.25
C GLY A 332 -8.40 -2.75 2.81
N TYR A 333 -8.39 -1.48 2.41
CA TYR A 333 -7.50 -0.47 2.97
C TYR A 333 -8.04 0.11 4.27
N LEU A 334 -7.14 0.65 5.07
CA LEU A 334 -7.40 1.16 6.40
C LEU A 334 -7.70 2.66 6.38
N PRO A 335 -8.48 3.16 7.33
CA PRO A 335 -8.64 4.59 7.53
C PRO A 335 -7.34 5.21 8.04
N ILE A 336 -7.14 6.49 7.70
CA ILE A 336 -5.94 7.25 8.08
C ILE A 336 -6.20 8.27 9.18
N LYS A 337 -7.49 8.57 9.50
CA LYS A 337 -7.90 9.64 10.41
C LYS A 337 -8.40 9.10 11.74
N TYR A 338 -8.02 9.73 12.85
CA TYR A 338 -8.55 9.43 14.17
C TYR A 338 -10.07 9.63 14.24
N SER A 339 -10.58 10.74 13.69
CA SER A 339 -12.02 11.03 13.67
C SER A 339 -12.84 9.95 12.99
N PHE A 340 -12.30 9.30 11.95
CA PHE A 340 -12.98 8.24 11.24
C PHE A 340 -13.06 6.94 12.05
N MET A 341 -12.06 6.64 12.86
CA MET A 341 -12.05 5.45 13.74
C MET A 341 -13.20 5.46 14.76
N GLU A 342 -13.69 6.64 15.13
CA GLU A 342 -14.79 6.80 16.09
C GLU A 342 -16.20 6.70 15.48
N THR A 343 -16.29 6.55 14.15
CA THR A 343 -17.58 6.48 13.45
C THR A 343 -18.32 5.19 13.72
N ASP A 344 -19.66 5.23 13.64
CA ASP A 344 -20.52 4.03 13.71
C ASP A 344 -20.23 3.04 12.58
N PHE A 345 -19.77 3.55 11.44
CA PHE A 345 -19.34 2.74 10.30
C PHE A 345 -18.16 1.81 10.65
N VAL A 346 -17.11 2.32 11.30
CA VAL A 346 -15.97 1.53 11.76
C VAL A 346 -16.40 0.58 12.89
N LYS A 347 -17.13 1.08 13.90
CA LYS A 347 -17.62 0.28 15.03
C LYS A 347 -18.44 -0.92 14.58
N ALA A 348 -19.28 -0.78 13.55
CA ALA A 348 -20.06 -1.89 13.01
C ALA A 348 -19.18 -2.98 12.36
N ARG A 349 -18.02 -2.62 11.81
CA ARG A 349 -17.09 -3.56 11.20
C ARG A 349 -16.26 -4.36 12.19
N LEU A 350 -16.15 -3.93 13.43
CA LEU A 350 -15.41 -4.67 14.48
C LEU A 350 -16.05 -6.05 14.80
N ALA A 351 -17.28 -6.31 14.34
CA ALA A 351 -17.90 -7.63 14.43
C ALA A 351 -17.33 -8.64 13.39
N ASP A 352 -16.66 -8.17 12.36
CA ASP A 352 -15.97 -8.98 11.35
C ASP A 352 -14.55 -9.28 11.81
N SER A 353 -14.13 -10.55 11.76
CA SER A 353 -12.83 -11.00 12.27
C SER A 353 -11.65 -10.34 11.54
N PHE A 354 -11.79 -10.09 10.22
CA PHE A 354 -10.79 -9.37 9.43
C PHE A 354 -10.58 -7.96 9.95
N TRP A 355 -11.68 -7.20 10.14
CA TRP A 355 -11.59 -5.82 10.62
C TRP A 355 -11.16 -5.75 12.08
N ALA A 356 -11.59 -6.70 12.92
CA ALA A 356 -11.16 -6.78 14.31
C ALA A 356 -9.63 -6.93 14.42
N ALA A 357 -9.03 -7.88 13.69
CA ALA A 357 -7.59 -8.11 13.69
C ALA A 357 -6.81 -6.91 13.12
N THR A 358 -7.29 -6.33 12.00
CA THR A 358 -6.62 -5.18 11.40
C THR A 358 -6.72 -3.92 12.25
N PHE A 359 -7.84 -3.64 12.91
CA PHE A 359 -7.97 -2.48 13.80
C PHE A 359 -7.24 -2.65 15.13
N ASP A 360 -7.09 -3.87 15.63
CA ASP A 360 -6.20 -4.14 16.76
C ASP A 360 -4.76 -3.76 16.41
N GLN A 361 -4.28 -4.18 15.24
CA GLN A 361 -2.92 -3.89 14.78
C GLN A 361 -2.71 -2.40 14.43
N VAL A 362 -3.75 -1.67 13.97
CA VAL A 362 -3.66 -0.21 13.71
C VAL A 362 -3.18 0.58 14.93
N GLN A 363 -3.48 0.13 16.15
CA GLN A 363 -3.02 0.78 17.39
C GLN A 363 -1.51 0.69 17.57
N HIS A 364 -0.84 -0.20 16.84
CA HIS A 364 0.60 -0.45 16.88
C HIS A 364 1.32 0.08 15.64
N LEU A 365 0.65 0.92 14.83
CA LEU A 365 1.25 1.51 13.64
C LEU A 365 2.55 2.25 13.98
N GLN A 366 3.59 1.90 13.26
CA GLN A 366 4.87 2.58 13.34
C GLN A 366 5.20 3.19 11.99
N GLY A 367 5.40 4.49 11.97
CA GLY A 367 5.92 5.19 10.81
C GLY A 367 7.31 4.66 10.44
N GLN A 368 7.68 4.86 9.21
CA GLN A 368 9.04 4.64 8.73
C GLN A 368 9.50 5.93 8.08
N ARG A 369 10.61 6.48 8.57
CA ARG A 369 11.18 7.68 7.96
C ARG A 369 11.56 7.41 6.51
N VAL A 370 11.37 8.40 5.68
CA VAL A 370 11.78 8.33 4.27
C VAL A 370 13.25 8.71 4.16
N ASN A 371 13.99 7.97 3.34
CA ASN A 371 15.40 8.21 3.07
C ASN A 371 15.68 8.02 1.57
N PRO A 372 16.57 8.81 0.96
CA PRO A 372 16.97 8.62 -0.44
C PRO A 372 17.48 7.21 -0.76
N VAL A 373 18.04 6.51 0.21
CA VAL A 373 18.62 5.16 0.05
C VAL A 373 17.60 4.02 0.10
N ASP A 374 16.31 4.30 0.34
CA ASP A 374 15.27 3.28 0.46
C ASP A 374 15.22 2.33 -0.74
N ALA A 375 15.42 2.86 -1.96
CA ALA A 375 15.43 2.05 -3.18
C ALA A 375 16.62 1.08 -3.23
N THR A 376 17.79 1.52 -2.79
CA THR A 376 19.00 0.68 -2.68
C THR A 376 18.78 -0.44 -1.67
N ILE A 377 18.29 -0.13 -0.47
CA ILE A 377 17.98 -1.15 0.55
C ILE A 377 16.99 -2.18 -0.01
N TRP A 378 15.96 -1.74 -0.73
CA TRP A 378 14.98 -2.63 -1.33
C TRP A 378 15.59 -3.58 -2.36
N SER A 379 16.43 -3.05 -3.26
CA SER A 379 17.12 -3.85 -4.28
C SER A 379 18.06 -4.88 -3.66
N GLU A 380 18.92 -4.44 -2.73
CA GLU A 380 19.86 -5.30 -2.04
C GLU A 380 19.16 -6.43 -1.25
N LEU A 381 18.04 -6.13 -0.59
CA LEU A 381 17.27 -7.17 0.11
C LEU A 381 16.68 -8.21 -0.85
N ASN A 382 16.22 -7.83 -2.04
CA ASN A 382 15.76 -8.79 -3.04
C ASN A 382 16.89 -9.71 -3.49
N ASP A 383 18.08 -9.16 -3.74
CA ASP A 383 19.26 -9.93 -4.15
C ASP A 383 19.72 -10.89 -3.05
N ILE A 384 19.75 -10.41 -1.80
CA ILE A 384 20.10 -11.24 -0.63
C ILE A 384 19.09 -12.37 -0.45
N LEU A 385 17.78 -12.09 -0.52
CA LEU A 385 16.74 -13.12 -0.40
C LEU A 385 16.90 -14.18 -1.49
N SER A 386 17.14 -13.76 -2.73
CA SER A 386 17.36 -14.70 -3.83
C SER A 386 18.58 -15.59 -3.60
N GLU A 387 19.68 -15.06 -3.05
CA GLU A 387 20.89 -15.82 -2.75
C GLU A 387 20.66 -16.81 -1.60
N ILE A 388 20.14 -16.33 -0.44
CA ILE A 388 19.99 -17.19 0.76
C ILE A 388 18.94 -18.29 0.59
N GLU A 389 17.94 -18.08 -0.24
CA GLU A 389 16.92 -19.09 -0.54
C GLU A 389 17.46 -20.15 -1.51
N SER A 390 18.41 -19.81 -2.38
CA SER A 390 19.03 -20.74 -3.33
C SER A 390 20.23 -21.46 -2.76
N ASP A 391 20.98 -20.85 -1.84
CA ASP A 391 22.18 -21.41 -1.22
C ASP A 391 22.05 -21.43 0.31
N PRO A 392 21.78 -22.63 0.89
CA PRO A 392 21.75 -22.79 2.35
C PRO A 392 23.10 -22.48 3.05
N GLY A 393 24.20 -22.42 2.29
CA GLY A 393 25.54 -22.11 2.79
C GLY A 393 25.95 -20.65 2.63
N ALA A 394 25.08 -19.79 2.09
CA ALA A 394 25.35 -18.36 1.93
C ALA A 394 25.64 -17.68 3.27
N ASP A 395 26.68 -16.84 3.30
CA ASP A 395 27.11 -16.11 4.50
C ASP A 395 26.26 -14.84 4.67
N VAL A 396 25.15 -14.97 5.40
CA VAL A 396 24.18 -13.90 5.64
C VAL A 396 24.85 -12.65 6.21
N GLU A 397 25.78 -12.80 7.18
CA GLU A 397 26.49 -11.65 7.76
C GLU A 397 27.34 -10.91 6.73
N LYS A 398 27.96 -11.65 5.83
CA LYS A 398 28.74 -11.03 4.76
C LYS A 398 27.84 -10.28 3.78
N LEU A 399 26.69 -10.86 3.44
CA LEU A 399 25.72 -10.23 2.54
C LEU A 399 25.18 -8.93 3.15
N VAL A 400 24.78 -8.95 4.42
CA VAL A 400 24.30 -7.77 5.14
C VAL A 400 25.38 -6.69 5.27
N ARG A 401 26.63 -7.06 5.55
CA ARG A 401 27.77 -6.10 5.54
C ARG A 401 28.03 -5.52 4.16
N ASN A 402 27.80 -6.27 3.09
CA ASN A 402 27.91 -5.77 1.73
C ASN A 402 26.80 -4.73 1.45
N MET A 403 25.56 -5.05 1.81
CA MET A 403 24.43 -4.13 1.72
C MET A 403 24.70 -2.81 2.45
N GLN A 404 25.28 -2.87 3.68
CA GLN A 404 25.65 -1.63 4.40
C GLN A 404 26.64 -0.78 3.61
N ARG A 405 27.61 -1.40 2.92
CA ARG A 405 28.56 -0.64 2.11
C ARG A 405 27.90 0.02 0.89
N GLU A 406 27.00 -0.67 0.20
CA GLU A 406 26.23 -0.09 -0.90
C GLU A 406 25.36 1.09 -0.41
N VAL A 407 24.77 0.96 0.78
CA VAL A 407 24.03 2.05 1.44
C VAL A 407 24.94 3.24 1.76
N ASP A 408 26.12 2.98 2.35
CA ASP A 408 27.09 4.03 2.70
C ASP A 408 27.61 4.73 1.45
N ASP A 409 27.96 3.98 0.40
CA ASP A 409 28.46 4.51 -0.88
C ASP A 409 27.37 5.36 -1.55
N PHE A 410 26.11 4.92 -1.57
CA PHE A 410 24.99 5.72 -2.08
C PHE A 410 24.86 7.06 -1.35
N LEU A 411 24.90 7.03 0.00
CA LEU A 411 24.75 8.23 0.83
C LEU A 411 25.92 9.21 0.72
N LEU A 412 27.11 8.74 0.31
CA LEU A 412 28.26 9.60 0.03
C LEU A 412 28.12 10.35 -1.29
N ASP A 413 27.43 9.76 -2.26
CA ASP A 413 27.24 10.31 -3.60
C ASP A 413 25.98 11.17 -3.73
N TYR A 414 25.03 11.05 -2.76
CA TYR A 414 23.75 11.78 -2.72
C TYR A 414 23.90 13.15 -2.08
#